data_342c4295f297a6c3dd73190c9235fcfb
#
_entry.id   342c4295f297a6c3dd73190c9235fcfb
#
_cell.length_a   1.000
_cell.length_b   1.000
_cell.length_c   1.000
_cell.angle_alpha   90.00
_cell.angle_beta   90.00
_cell.angle_gamma   90.00
#
_symmetry.space_group_name_H-M   'P 1'
#
loop_
_entity.id
_entity.type
_entity.pdbx_description
1 polymer ?
#
loop_
_entity_poly.entity_id
_entity_poly.type
_entity_poly.pdbx_seq_one_letter_code
_entity_poly.pdbx_strand_id
1 'polypeptide(L)'
;IRKETTDKEVEQQMECFRKKLAVGKDVAFVVSKGAISTDTKISYKNHNKMLREDVIRLIVKNSKKDPIISTTGKASRELFEIRTANEQGHQYDFLTVGSMGHTSSIALGIALNEPDTKIWCIDGDGSALMHMGAMAIIGSTAPANMIHVIINNEAHETVGGMPTAASVNFTKVAKACGYPHAVCVDTFDDLERELKKARKRKKLSLIEVKCAIGSRQNLGRPTTTAIENKEKFM
;
A
#
# COMPACT_ATOMS: atom_id res chain seq x y z
N ILE A 1 -27.20 -3.17 -12.99
CA ILE A 1 -27.94 -2.04 -12.38
C ILE A 1 -27.33 -0.75 -12.90
N ARG A 2 -28.12 0.07 -13.56
CA ARG A 2 -27.76 1.41 -14.08
C ARG A 2 -28.39 2.47 -13.19
N LYS A 3 -28.05 3.74 -13.42
CA LYS A 3 -28.63 4.87 -12.65
C LYS A 3 -30.15 4.99 -12.81
N GLU A 4 -30.65 4.62 -13.98
CA GLU A 4 -32.08 4.66 -14.35
C GLU A 4 -32.85 3.41 -13.91
N THR A 5 -32.17 2.38 -13.40
CA THR A 5 -32.81 1.14 -12.94
C THR A 5 -33.66 1.44 -11.72
N THR A 6 -34.92 1.08 -11.77
CA THR A 6 -35.88 1.26 -10.67
C THR A 6 -35.77 0.14 -9.62
N ASP A 7 -36.20 0.41 -8.40
CA ASP A 7 -36.22 -0.58 -7.32
C ASP A 7 -37.03 -1.83 -7.72
N LYS A 8 -38.17 -1.64 -8.42
CA LYS A 8 -39.01 -2.74 -8.92
C LYS A 8 -38.26 -3.64 -9.91
N GLU A 9 -37.43 -3.07 -10.80
CA GLU A 9 -36.61 -3.85 -11.73
C GLU A 9 -35.52 -4.63 -10.98
N VAL A 10 -34.91 -4.02 -9.93
CA VAL A 10 -33.94 -4.70 -9.08
C VAL A 10 -34.61 -5.89 -8.36
N GLU A 11 -35.80 -5.71 -7.78
CA GLU A 11 -36.54 -6.77 -7.10
C GLU A 11 -36.87 -7.94 -8.05
N GLN A 12 -37.33 -7.63 -9.27
CA GLN A 12 -37.58 -8.64 -10.30
C GLN A 12 -36.32 -9.43 -10.67
N GLN A 13 -35.19 -8.76 -10.80
CA GLN A 13 -33.90 -9.41 -11.06
C GLN A 13 -33.46 -10.27 -9.88
N MET A 14 -33.66 -9.80 -8.65
CA MET A 14 -33.34 -10.58 -7.44
C MET A 14 -34.15 -11.87 -7.39
N GLU A 15 -35.45 -11.80 -7.72
CA GLU A 15 -36.31 -12.99 -7.76
C GLU A 15 -35.86 -13.97 -8.86
N CYS A 16 -35.50 -13.45 -10.04
CA CYS A 16 -34.93 -14.27 -11.10
C CYS A 16 -33.60 -14.95 -10.65
N PHE A 17 -32.75 -14.22 -9.92
CA PHE A 17 -31.50 -14.75 -9.42
C PHE A 17 -31.70 -15.81 -8.33
N ARG A 18 -32.68 -15.65 -7.43
CA ARG A 18 -33.04 -16.69 -6.46
C ARG A 18 -33.37 -18.02 -7.14
N LYS A 19 -34.18 -17.99 -8.22
CA LYS A 19 -34.52 -19.18 -8.99
C LYS A 19 -33.28 -19.83 -9.64
N LYS A 20 -32.36 -19.03 -10.16
CA LYS A 20 -31.09 -19.53 -10.75
C LYS A 20 -30.17 -20.14 -9.69
N LEU A 21 -30.03 -19.49 -8.54
CA LEU A 21 -29.22 -20.02 -7.42
C LEU A 21 -29.80 -21.34 -6.91
N ALA A 22 -31.15 -21.48 -6.85
CA ALA A 22 -31.81 -22.72 -6.40
C ALA A 22 -31.50 -23.93 -7.28
N VAL A 23 -31.09 -23.72 -8.55
CA VAL A 23 -30.64 -24.78 -9.47
C VAL A 23 -29.13 -24.79 -9.68
N GLY A 24 -28.34 -24.24 -8.76
CA GLY A 24 -26.91 -24.31 -8.75
C GLY A 24 -26.19 -23.41 -9.77
N LYS A 25 -26.87 -22.37 -10.28
CA LYS A 25 -26.23 -21.40 -11.20
C LYS A 25 -25.72 -20.19 -10.46
N ASP A 26 -24.53 -19.73 -10.81
CA ASP A 26 -23.98 -18.47 -10.32
C ASP A 26 -24.70 -17.27 -10.95
N VAL A 27 -24.78 -16.19 -10.17
CA VAL A 27 -25.38 -14.93 -10.60
C VAL A 27 -24.55 -13.75 -10.13
N ALA A 28 -24.57 -12.64 -10.89
CA ALA A 28 -23.88 -11.43 -10.53
C ALA A 28 -24.66 -10.19 -10.97
N PHE A 29 -24.64 -9.15 -10.14
CA PHE A 29 -25.05 -7.81 -10.52
C PHE A 29 -23.82 -7.01 -10.98
N VAL A 30 -23.88 -6.46 -12.17
CA VAL A 30 -22.94 -5.43 -12.63
C VAL A 30 -23.57 -4.07 -12.35
N VAL A 31 -22.97 -3.31 -11.45
CA VAL A 31 -23.49 -2.03 -10.98
C VAL A 31 -22.68 -0.89 -11.58
N SER A 32 -23.36 0.02 -12.29
CA SER A 32 -22.73 1.22 -12.84
C SER A 32 -22.34 2.18 -11.71
N LYS A 33 -21.23 2.91 -11.90
CA LYS A 33 -20.78 3.90 -10.93
C LYS A 33 -21.87 4.94 -10.65
N GLY A 34 -22.24 5.09 -9.37
CA GLY A 34 -23.26 6.04 -8.91
C GLY A 34 -24.71 5.57 -9.13
N ALA A 35 -24.93 4.29 -9.48
CA ALA A 35 -26.29 3.71 -9.54
C ALA A 35 -26.84 3.32 -8.16
N ILE A 36 -25.95 3.13 -7.19
CA ILE A 36 -26.31 2.91 -5.78
C ILE A 36 -25.71 4.03 -4.97
N SER A 37 -26.50 4.63 -4.09
CA SER A 37 -26.07 5.64 -3.12
C SER A 37 -26.53 5.27 -1.73
N THR A 38 -25.93 5.88 -0.73
CA THR A 38 -26.38 5.80 0.65
C THR A 38 -26.43 7.21 1.24
N ASP A 39 -27.43 7.47 2.03
CA ASP A 39 -27.56 8.73 2.76
C ASP A 39 -26.59 8.81 3.95
N THR A 40 -26.05 7.67 4.36
CA THR A 40 -25.12 7.59 5.47
C THR A 40 -23.69 7.67 4.95
N LYS A 41 -23.01 8.79 5.19
CA LYS A 41 -21.57 8.93 4.97
C LYS A 41 -20.82 8.51 6.22
N ILE A 42 -20.25 7.32 6.20
CA ILE A 42 -19.32 6.88 7.24
C ILE A 42 -17.95 7.51 6.94
N SER A 43 -17.43 8.28 7.89
CA SER A 43 -16.08 8.86 7.81
C SER A 43 -15.25 8.35 8.98
N TYR A 44 -14.16 7.69 8.65
CA TYR A 44 -13.19 7.23 9.64
C TYR A 44 -12.07 8.26 9.78
N LYS A 45 -11.63 8.48 11.02
CA LYS A 45 -10.53 9.39 11.37
C LYS A 45 -9.64 8.70 12.39
N ASN A 46 -8.37 9.05 12.37
CA ASN A 46 -7.43 8.74 13.45
C ASN A 46 -6.83 10.04 13.98
N HIS A 47 -5.96 9.96 15.00
CA HIS A 47 -5.33 11.12 15.61
C HIS A 47 -3.93 11.43 15.05
N ASN A 48 -3.48 10.66 14.05
CA ASN A 48 -2.18 10.85 13.43
C ASN A 48 -2.17 12.12 12.57
N LYS A 49 -0.99 12.73 12.41
CA LYS A 49 -0.86 14.04 11.77
C LYS A 49 -0.13 14.01 10.44
N MET A 50 0.79 13.04 10.24
CA MET A 50 1.58 12.96 9.02
C MET A 50 0.73 12.47 7.85
N LEU A 51 0.72 13.20 6.75
CA LEU A 51 0.08 12.73 5.51
C LEU A 51 1.00 11.72 4.81
N ARG A 52 0.39 10.67 4.26
CA ARG A 52 1.11 9.62 3.51
C ARG A 52 1.97 10.20 2.38
N GLU A 53 1.45 11.15 1.63
CA GLU A 53 2.16 11.77 0.51
C GLU A 53 3.45 12.45 0.99
N ASP A 54 3.43 13.16 2.12
CA ASP A 54 4.62 13.82 2.67
C ASP A 54 5.64 12.81 3.20
N VAL A 55 5.16 11.70 3.78
CA VAL A 55 6.01 10.57 4.17
C VAL A 55 6.72 9.99 2.94
N ILE A 56 6.00 9.75 1.83
CA ILE A 56 6.58 9.25 0.58
C ILE A 56 7.58 10.25 -0.01
N ARG A 57 7.32 11.56 0.06
CA ARG A 57 8.31 12.61 -0.34
C ARG A 57 9.63 12.47 0.41
N LEU A 58 9.57 12.23 1.72
CA LEU A 58 10.78 12.02 2.52
C LEU A 58 11.49 10.72 2.16
N ILE A 59 10.75 9.66 1.85
CA ILE A 59 11.34 8.39 1.38
C ILE A 59 12.05 8.63 0.04
N VAL A 60 11.41 9.26 -0.94
CA VAL A 60 11.98 9.60 -2.25
C VAL A 60 13.25 10.45 -2.11
N LYS A 61 13.24 11.46 -1.24
CA LYS A 61 14.40 12.30 -0.95
C LYS A 61 15.58 11.47 -0.41
N ASN A 62 15.30 10.48 0.45
CA ASN A 62 16.34 9.67 1.08
C ASN A 62 16.78 8.47 0.23
N SER A 63 15.91 7.90 -0.61
CA SER A 63 16.24 6.77 -1.50
C SER A 63 17.17 7.19 -2.63
N LYS A 64 17.11 8.44 -3.11
CA LYS A 64 17.86 8.94 -4.27
C LYS A 64 17.55 8.11 -5.52
N LYS A 65 18.52 7.26 -5.95
CA LYS A 65 18.40 6.32 -7.08
C LYS A 65 18.25 4.86 -6.65
N ASP A 66 18.09 4.62 -5.35
CA ASP A 66 17.83 3.25 -4.87
C ASP A 66 16.43 2.83 -5.30
N PRO A 67 16.20 1.56 -5.66
CA PRO A 67 14.87 1.06 -6.03
C PRO A 67 13.84 1.18 -4.91
N ILE A 68 12.62 1.62 -5.27
CA ILE A 68 11.45 1.67 -4.39
C ILE A 68 10.40 0.70 -4.92
N ILE A 69 10.01 -0.27 -4.10
CA ILE A 69 8.92 -1.19 -4.36
C ILE A 69 7.72 -0.72 -3.55
N SER A 70 6.67 -0.23 -4.22
CA SER A 70 5.51 0.37 -3.58
C SER A 70 4.27 -0.52 -3.67
N THR A 71 3.52 -0.57 -2.56
CA THR A 71 2.25 -1.28 -2.50
C THR A 71 1.22 -0.66 -3.46
N THR A 72 0.27 -1.47 -3.89
CA THR A 72 -0.84 -1.03 -4.75
C THR A 72 -1.67 0.10 -4.11
N GLY A 73 -2.38 0.85 -4.92
CA GLY A 73 -3.33 1.85 -4.46
C GLY A 73 -2.77 3.27 -4.42
N LYS A 74 -3.14 4.04 -3.40
CA LYS A 74 -2.81 5.47 -3.32
C LYS A 74 -1.30 5.72 -3.14
N ALA A 75 -0.60 4.86 -2.41
CA ALA A 75 0.84 4.99 -2.19
C ALA A 75 1.63 4.98 -3.52
N SER A 76 1.32 4.03 -4.42
CA SER A 76 1.94 3.99 -5.74
C SER A 76 1.59 5.21 -6.61
N ARG A 77 0.36 5.73 -6.49
CA ARG A 77 -0.04 6.94 -7.23
C ARG A 77 0.70 8.17 -6.73
N GLU A 78 0.80 8.34 -5.43
CA GLU A 78 1.54 9.44 -4.80
C GLU A 78 3.02 9.37 -5.15
N LEU A 79 3.64 8.18 -5.08
CA LEU A 79 5.02 7.99 -5.50
C LEU A 79 5.24 8.41 -6.96
N PHE A 80 4.36 7.96 -7.87
CA PHE A 80 4.44 8.30 -9.29
C PHE A 80 4.37 9.82 -9.52
N GLU A 81 3.40 10.49 -8.89
CA GLU A 81 3.24 11.93 -9.06
C GLU A 81 4.36 12.75 -8.40
N ILE A 82 4.88 12.29 -7.25
CA ILE A 82 6.05 12.92 -6.61
C ILE A 82 7.27 12.87 -7.54
N ARG A 83 7.53 11.72 -8.18
CA ARG A 83 8.62 11.59 -9.16
C ARG A 83 8.40 12.53 -10.36
N THR A 84 7.18 12.57 -10.89
CA THR A 84 6.81 13.46 -12.00
C THR A 84 7.00 14.93 -11.62
N ALA A 85 6.52 15.35 -10.45
CA ALA A 85 6.66 16.72 -9.97
C ALA A 85 8.12 17.14 -9.70
N ASN A 86 8.98 16.18 -9.39
CA ASN A 86 10.42 16.40 -9.21
C ASN A 86 11.22 16.27 -10.51
N GLU A 87 10.56 16.11 -11.66
CA GLU A 87 11.22 15.86 -12.96
C GLU A 87 12.15 14.63 -12.92
N GLN A 88 11.81 13.63 -12.12
CA GLN A 88 12.54 12.38 -11.97
C GLN A 88 11.92 11.30 -12.86
N GLY A 89 12.75 10.41 -13.38
CA GLY A 89 12.24 9.23 -14.09
C GLY A 89 11.67 8.18 -13.13
N HIS A 90 10.90 7.24 -13.69
CA HIS A 90 10.24 6.16 -12.94
C HIS A 90 10.99 4.82 -12.95
N GLN A 91 12.19 4.78 -13.51
CA GLN A 91 12.97 3.55 -13.67
C GLN A 91 13.47 2.93 -12.35
N TYR A 92 13.36 3.64 -11.26
CA TYR A 92 13.73 3.15 -9.92
C TYR A 92 12.52 2.72 -9.08
N ASP A 93 11.31 2.81 -9.64
CA ASP A 93 10.08 2.55 -8.88
C ASP A 93 9.33 1.34 -9.46
N PHE A 94 9.16 0.29 -8.66
CA PHE A 94 8.25 -0.81 -8.98
C PHE A 94 6.89 -0.55 -8.33
N LEU A 95 5.91 -0.18 -9.16
CA LEU A 95 4.55 0.11 -8.70
C LEU A 95 3.70 -1.16 -8.79
N THR A 96 3.40 -1.77 -7.66
CA THR A 96 2.57 -2.98 -7.62
C THR A 96 1.14 -2.66 -8.10
N VAL A 97 0.67 -3.40 -9.10
CA VAL A 97 -0.69 -3.32 -9.64
C VAL A 97 -1.46 -4.58 -9.23
N GLY A 98 -2.54 -4.42 -8.45
CA GLY A 98 -3.19 -5.57 -7.83
C GLY A 98 -2.30 -6.21 -6.76
N SER A 99 -2.45 -7.51 -6.53
CA SER A 99 -1.60 -8.32 -5.63
C SER A 99 -1.25 -7.64 -4.30
N MET A 100 -2.24 -7.05 -3.63
CA MET A 100 -2.06 -6.42 -2.34
C MET A 100 -1.46 -7.41 -1.33
N GLY A 101 -0.44 -6.97 -0.58
CA GLY A 101 0.28 -7.80 0.40
C GLY A 101 1.54 -8.49 -0.14
N HIS A 102 1.83 -8.45 -1.44
CA HIS A 102 3.02 -9.10 -2.01
C HIS A 102 4.24 -8.17 -2.15
N THR A 103 4.08 -6.88 -1.88
CA THR A 103 5.12 -5.86 -2.05
C THR A 103 6.39 -6.20 -1.29
N SER A 104 6.28 -6.61 -0.05
CA SER A 104 7.43 -6.97 0.79
C SER A 104 8.15 -8.23 0.28
N SER A 105 7.42 -9.21 -0.26
CA SER A 105 8.02 -10.41 -0.87
C SER A 105 8.74 -10.08 -2.19
N ILE A 106 8.19 -9.17 -3.00
CA ILE A 106 8.86 -8.68 -4.22
C ILE A 106 10.16 -7.94 -3.83
N ALA A 107 10.08 -7.06 -2.84
CA ALA A 107 11.25 -6.33 -2.33
C ALA A 107 12.33 -7.28 -1.79
N LEU A 108 11.95 -8.35 -1.09
CA LEU A 108 12.88 -9.39 -0.63
C LEU A 108 13.58 -10.06 -1.82
N GLY A 109 12.82 -10.47 -2.84
CA GLY A 109 13.38 -11.12 -4.03
C GLY A 109 14.43 -10.23 -4.72
N ILE A 110 14.15 -8.93 -4.86
CA ILE A 110 15.10 -7.97 -5.43
C ILE A 110 16.31 -7.79 -4.51
N ALA A 111 16.10 -7.65 -3.19
CA ALA A 111 17.18 -7.46 -2.22
C ALA A 111 18.17 -8.63 -2.20
N LEU A 112 17.71 -9.85 -2.44
CA LEU A 112 18.57 -11.05 -2.50
C LEU A 112 19.38 -11.13 -3.79
N ASN A 113 18.82 -10.64 -4.92
CA ASN A 113 19.50 -10.66 -6.21
C ASN A 113 20.41 -9.45 -6.44
N GLU A 114 20.17 -8.35 -5.71
CA GLU A 114 20.93 -7.09 -5.79
C GLU A 114 21.54 -6.70 -4.42
N PRO A 115 22.46 -7.51 -3.87
CA PRO A 115 22.90 -7.36 -2.48
C PRO A 115 23.64 -6.04 -2.18
N ASP A 116 24.23 -5.42 -3.18
CA ASP A 116 24.96 -4.16 -3.06
C ASP A 116 24.07 -2.92 -3.21
N THR A 117 22.81 -3.12 -3.64
CA THR A 117 21.84 -2.06 -3.85
C THR A 117 20.87 -1.97 -2.67
N LYS A 118 20.63 -0.77 -2.15
CA LYS A 118 19.65 -0.56 -1.09
C LYS A 118 18.24 -0.63 -1.66
N ILE A 119 17.39 -1.48 -1.10
CA ILE A 119 16.02 -1.72 -1.56
C ILE A 119 15.04 -1.12 -0.55
N TRP A 120 14.16 -0.24 -1.02
CA TRP A 120 13.11 0.38 -0.23
C TRP A 120 11.76 -0.28 -0.54
N CYS A 121 11.13 -0.83 0.48
CA CYS A 121 9.77 -1.38 0.39
C CYS A 121 8.81 -0.41 1.07
N ILE A 122 7.88 0.17 0.31
CA ILE A 122 6.76 0.97 0.86
C ILE A 122 5.54 0.07 0.91
N ASP A 123 5.15 -0.32 2.09
CA ASP A 123 3.96 -1.14 2.35
C ASP A 123 2.90 -0.32 3.10
N GLY A 124 1.65 -0.74 3.05
CA GLY A 124 0.57 -0.22 3.87
C GLY A 124 0.27 -1.18 5.01
N ASP A 125 -0.35 -0.70 6.08
CA ASP A 125 -0.80 -1.53 7.20
C ASP A 125 -1.74 -2.65 6.74
N GLY A 126 -2.75 -2.34 5.92
CA GLY A 126 -3.65 -3.34 5.35
C GLY A 126 -2.96 -4.33 4.43
N SER A 127 -1.98 -3.88 3.65
CA SER A 127 -1.18 -4.74 2.78
C SER A 127 -0.28 -5.67 3.60
N ALA A 128 0.41 -5.15 4.61
CA ALA A 128 1.24 -5.95 5.50
C ALA A 128 0.42 -7.00 6.28
N LEU A 129 -0.82 -6.68 6.67
CA LEU A 129 -1.73 -7.62 7.33
C LEU A 129 -2.17 -8.77 6.43
N MET A 130 -2.42 -8.51 5.14
CA MET A 130 -2.89 -9.54 4.19
C MET A 130 -1.92 -10.70 4.04
N HIS A 131 -0.62 -10.45 4.07
CA HIS A 131 0.44 -11.48 3.96
C HIS A 131 1.49 -11.31 5.05
N MET A 132 1.05 -11.11 6.29
CA MET A 132 1.93 -10.88 7.43
C MET A 132 2.97 -12.00 7.64
N GLY A 133 2.67 -13.23 7.24
CA GLY A 133 3.62 -14.34 7.23
C GLY A 133 4.90 -14.09 6.41
N ALA A 134 4.85 -13.21 5.42
CA ALA A 134 6.05 -12.80 4.68
C ALA A 134 7.11 -12.16 5.60
N MET A 135 6.69 -11.48 6.68
CA MET A 135 7.63 -10.90 7.64
C MET A 135 8.51 -11.95 8.31
N ALA A 136 7.98 -13.15 8.56
CA ALA A 136 8.77 -14.25 9.14
C ALA A 136 9.87 -14.71 8.17
N ILE A 137 9.56 -14.82 6.87
CA ILE A 137 10.55 -15.17 5.85
C ILE A 137 11.60 -14.06 5.69
N ILE A 138 11.17 -12.80 5.62
CA ILE A 138 12.07 -11.65 5.52
C ILE A 138 12.99 -11.56 6.73
N GLY A 139 12.45 -11.74 7.94
CA GLY A 139 13.22 -11.70 9.18
C GLY A 139 14.22 -12.85 9.31
N SER A 140 13.82 -14.06 8.90
CA SER A 140 14.70 -15.25 8.85
C SER A 140 15.83 -15.07 7.84
N THR A 141 15.56 -14.45 6.68
CA THR A 141 16.56 -14.18 5.63
C THR A 141 17.45 -12.99 6.01
N ALA A 142 16.89 -12.00 6.69
CA ALA A 142 17.52 -10.78 7.19
C ALA A 142 18.42 -10.04 6.17
N PRO A 143 17.93 -9.71 4.96
CA PRO A 143 18.75 -9.04 3.94
C PRO A 143 19.27 -7.70 4.45
N ALA A 144 20.60 -7.52 4.42
CA ALA A 144 21.25 -6.34 5.00
C ALA A 144 20.98 -5.01 4.27
N ASN A 145 20.44 -5.12 3.07
CA ASN A 145 20.18 -4.01 2.14
C ASN A 145 18.69 -3.61 2.03
N MET A 146 17.77 -4.27 2.75
CA MET A 146 16.34 -3.97 2.66
C MET A 146 15.88 -3.03 3.78
N ILE A 147 15.09 -2.02 3.40
CA ILE A 147 14.39 -1.11 4.30
C ILE A 147 12.89 -1.29 4.05
N HIS A 148 12.18 -1.81 5.04
CA HIS A 148 10.74 -2.04 5.00
C HIS A 148 10.03 -0.90 5.73
N VAL A 149 9.31 -0.05 5.02
CA VAL A 149 8.51 1.05 5.59
C VAL A 149 7.05 0.65 5.53
N ILE A 150 6.40 0.57 6.69
CA ILE A 150 4.95 0.34 6.78
C ILE A 150 4.28 1.68 7.07
N ILE A 151 3.53 2.20 6.12
CA ILE A 151 2.68 3.38 6.28
C ILE A 151 1.38 2.92 6.92
N ASN A 152 1.23 3.23 8.21
CA ASN A 152 0.11 2.80 9.03
C ASN A 152 -0.86 3.97 9.27
N ASN A 153 -1.93 4.01 8.50
CA ASN A 153 -3.02 4.96 8.67
C ASN A 153 -4.27 4.34 9.32
N GLU A 154 -4.19 3.06 9.72
CA GLU A 154 -5.25 2.32 10.40
C GLU A 154 -6.53 2.16 9.55
N ALA A 155 -6.42 2.29 8.21
CA ALA A 155 -7.58 2.28 7.32
C ALA A 155 -7.32 1.71 5.93
N HIS A 156 -8.30 0.98 5.41
CA HIS A 156 -8.40 0.57 4.01
C HIS A 156 -8.99 1.72 3.16
N GLU A 157 -8.22 2.77 2.93
CA GLU A 157 -8.70 4.01 2.30
C GLU A 157 -9.30 3.84 0.90
N THR A 158 -8.82 2.87 0.11
CA THR A 158 -9.26 2.68 -1.28
C THR A 158 -10.61 1.97 -1.40
N VAL A 159 -11.09 1.39 -0.31
CA VAL A 159 -12.35 0.63 -0.24
C VAL A 159 -13.30 1.16 0.85
N GLY A 160 -13.35 2.48 1.01
CA GLY A 160 -14.29 3.15 1.91
C GLY A 160 -13.69 3.63 3.23
N GLY A 161 -12.42 3.40 3.49
CA GLY A 161 -11.73 3.88 4.71
C GLY A 161 -12.02 3.06 5.96
N MET A 162 -12.49 1.83 5.79
CA MET A 162 -12.74 0.91 6.91
C MET A 162 -11.49 0.71 7.75
N PRO A 163 -11.61 0.57 9.08
CA PRO A 163 -10.48 0.31 9.96
C PRO A 163 -9.74 -0.97 9.59
N THR A 164 -8.42 -0.91 9.66
CA THR A 164 -7.56 -2.09 9.71
C THR A 164 -7.45 -2.59 11.16
N ALA A 165 -6.58 -3.57 11.43
CA ALA A 165 -6.33 -4.04 12.79
C ALA A 165 -5.42 -3.04 13.54
N ALA A 166 -5.97 -1.92 14.00
CA ALA A 166 -5.24 -0.83 14.67
C ALA A 166 -4.48 -1.27 15.94
N SER A 167 -4.88 -2.39 16.57
CA SER A 167 -4.21 -2.98 17.73
C SER A 167 -2.89 -3.68 17.40
N VAL A 168 -2.60 -3.96 16.11
CA VAL A 168 -1.37 -4.63 15.71
C VAL A 168 -0.19 -3.68 15.86
N ASN A 169 0.83 -4.13 16.59
CA ASN A 169 2.09 -3.43 16.72
C ASN A 169 3.12 -4.06 15.77
N PHE A 170 3.27 -3.47 14.58
CA PHE A 170 4.15 -4.00 13.55
C PHE A 170 5.62 -4.06 13.98
N THR A 171 6.08 -3.13 14.84
CA THR A 171 7.46 -3.18 15.34
C THR A 171 7.71 -4.37 16.25
N LYS A 172 6.73 -4.75 17.08
CA LYS A 172 6.83 -5.99 17.91
C LYS A 172 6.76 -7.22 17.05
N VAL A 173 5.85 -7.27 16.07
CA VAL A 173 5.75 -8.38 15.11
C VAL A 173 7.06 -8.54 14.35
N ALA A 174 7.62 -7.46 13.80
CA ALA A 174 8.89 -7.51 13.08
C ALA A 174 10.03 -8.06 13.95
N LYS A 175 10.16 -7.58 15.19
CA LYS A 175 11.17 -8.10 16.14
C LYS A 175 10.99 -9.59 16.42
N ALA A 176 9.75 -10.03 16.64
CA ALA A 176 9.42 -11.45 16.84
C ALA A 176 9.74 -12.30 15.61
N CYS A 177 9.62 -11.71 14.39
CA CYS A 177 9.99 -12.34 13.13
C CYS A 177 11.50 -12.30 12.83
N GLY A 178 12.34 -11.71 13.70
CA GLY A 178 13.79 -11.68 13.50
C GLY A 178 14.35 -10.42 12.82
N TYR A 179 13.56 -9.36 12.66
CA TYR A 179 14.10 -8.07 12.18
C TYR A 179 15.06 -7.49 13.21
N PRO A 180 16.34 -7.27 12.87
CA PRO A 180 17.34 -6.77 13.82
C PRO A 180 17.11 -5.30 14.21
N HIS A 181 16.32 -4.56 13.41
CA HIS A 181 15.89 -3.20 13.72
C HIS A 181 14.43 -2.99 13.32
N ALA A 182 13.63 -2.52 14.27
CA ALA A 182 12.25 -2.11 14.03
C ALA A 182 11.90 -0.95 14.95
N VAL A 183 11.37 0.13 14.38
CA VAL A 183 11.00 1.38 15.07
C VAL A 183 9.66 1.89 14.56
N CYS A 184 8.89 2.52 15.45
CA CYS A 184 7.67 3.26 15.11
C CYS A 184 7.95 4.74 15.24
N VAL A 185 7.48 5.55 14.29
CA VAL A 185 7.62 7.01 14.26
C VAL A 185 6.28 7.66 13.95
N ASP A 186 6.03 8.83 14.55
CA ASP A 186 4.80 9.62 14.42
C ASP A 186 5.05 11.12 14.16
N THR A 187 6.33 11.50 13.97
CA THR A 187 6.77 12.84 13.61
C THR A 187 7.68 12.83 12.38
N PHE A 188 7.68 13.94 11.63
CA PHE A 188 8.58 14.09 10.47
C PHE A 188 10.05 14.10 10.84
N ASP A 189 10.42 14.69 11.98
CA ASP A 189 11.82 14.75 12.44
C ASP A 189 12.35 13.35 12.76
N ASP A 190 11.54 12.55 13.47
CA ASP A 190 11.90 11.16 13.77
C ASP A 190 11.97 10.32 12.51
N LEU A 191 11.02 10.50 11.59
CA LEU A 191 11.02 9.81 10.31
C LEU A 191 12.29 10.14 9.51
N GLU A 192 12.61 11.42 9.31
CA GLU A 192 13.80 11.81 8.54
C GLU A 192 15.08 11.29 9.17
N ARG A 193 15.16 11.32 10.51
CA ARG A 193 16.30 10.76 11.25
C ARG A 193 16.43 9.25 11.03
N GLU A 194 15.33 8.50 11.13
CA GLU A 194 15.38 7.03 10.96
C GLU A 194 15.59 6.61 9.51
N LEU A 195 15.04 7.32 8.51
CA LEU A 195 15.33 7.07 7.09
C LEU A 195 16.83 7.26 6.77
N LYS A 196 17.44 8.34 7.27
CA LYS A 196 18.89 8.61 7.11
C LYS A 196 19.75 7.52 7.77
N LYS A 197 19.36 7.04 8.95
CA LYS A 197 20.05 5.95 9.65
C LYS A 197 19.88 4.62 8.92
N ALA A 198 18.65 4.28 8.49
CA ALA A 198 18.33 3.05 7.79
C ALA A 198 19.13 2.93 6.49
N ARG A 199 19.26 4.02 5.73
CA ARG A 199 20.06 4.05 4.51
C ARG A 199 21.54 3.68 4.73
N LYS A 200 22.12 4.15 5.84
CA LYS A 200 23.53 3.85 6.20
C LYS A 200 23.71 2.48 6.85
N ARG A 201 22.64 1.95 7.44
CA ARG A 201 22.69 0.70 8.20
C ARG A 201 22.81 -0.50 7.26
N LYS A 202 23.75 -1.39 7.55
CA LYS A 202 23.92 -2.67 6.86
C LYS A 202 23.16 -3.78 7.60
N LYS A 203 21.87 -3.59 7.81
CA LYS A 203 20.98 -4.54 8.47
C LYS A 203 19.56 -4.30 8.00
N LEU A 204 18.77 -5.36 7.87
CA LEU A 204 17.33 -5.28 7.65
C LEU A 204 16.71 -4.32 8.67
N SER A 205 15.90 -3.39 8.20
CA SER A 205 15.26 -2.39 9.04
C SER A 205 13.78 -2.29 8.71
N LEU A 206 12.94 -2.21 9.75
CA LEU A 206 11.53 -1.85 9.62
C LEU A 206 11.29 -0.48 10.24
N ILE A 207 10.55 0.38 9.55
CA ILE A 207 10.07 1.67 10.04
C ILE A 207 8.55 1.68 9.89
N GLU A 208 7.82 1.59 11.00
CA GLU A 208 6.39 1.83 11.04
C GLU A 208 6.15 3.34 11.15
N VAL A 209 5.36 3.91 10.24
CA VAL A 209 5.07 5.34 10.20
C VAL A 209 3.59 5.55 10.45
N LYS A 210 3.24 6.22 11.55
CA LYS A 210 1.86 6.56 11.88
C LYS A 210 1.38 7.73 11.03
N CYS A 211 0.36 7.48 10.19
CA CYS A 211 -0.15 8.45 9.23
C CYS A 211 -1.63 8.78 9.47
N ALA A 212 -2.02 9.99 9.10
CA ALA A 212 -3.41 10.38 9.02
C ALA A 212 -4.12 9.64 7.88
N ILE A 213 -5.43 9.42 8.04
CA ILE A 213 -6.30 8.99 6.95
C ILE A 213 -6.52 10.19 6.02
N GLY A 214 -6.37 9.97 4.73
CA GLY A 214 -6.66 10.99 3.74
C GLY A 214 -5.67 11.01 2.57
N SER A 215 -6.13 11.60 1.49
CA SER A 215 -5.34 11.90 0.31
C SER A 215 -5.92 13.14 -0.36
N ARG A 216 -5.14 13.86 -1.15
CA ARG A 216 -5.66 14.98 -1.92
C ARG A 216 -6.70 14.51 -2.94
N GLN A 217 -7.68 15.36 -3.22
CA GLN A 217 -8.83 15.01 -4.08
C GLN A 217 -8.43 14.79 -5.54
N ASN A 218 -7.42 15.52 -6.02
CA ASN A 218 -6.94 15.49 -7.40
C ASN A 218 -5.82 14.47 -7.64
N LEU A 219 -5.60 13.50 -6.72
CA LEU A 219 -4.62 12.44 -6.91
C LEU A 219 -4.99 11.57 -8.12
N GLY A 220 -4.15 11.62 -9.14
CA GLY A 220 -4.30 10.89 -10.39
C GLY A 220 -3.94 9.41 -10.28
N ARG A 221 -3.69 8.83 -11.44
CA ARG A 221 -3.17 7.46 -11.59
C ARG A 221 -1.89 7.52 -12.42
N PRO A 222 -0.97 6.54 -12.27
CA PRO A 222 0.15 6.41 -13.18
C PRO A 222 -0.33 6.43 -14.64
N THR A 223 0.34 7.21 -15.47
CA THR A 223 0.03 7.33 -16.91
C THR A 223 0.70 6.25 -17.75
N THR A 224 1.62 5.49 -17.14
CA THR A 224 2.30 4.35 -17.74
C THR A 224 1.54 3.06 -17.44
N THR A 225 1.61 2.10 -18.37
CA THR A 225 1.07 0.75 -18.18
C THR A 225 1.95 -0.06 -17.21
N ALA A 226 1.40 -1.16 -16.68
CA ALA A 226 2.17 -2.08 -15.84
C ALA A 226 3.34 -2.73 -16.61
N ILE A 227 3.18 -2.96 -17.91
CA ILE A 227 4.22 -3.52 -18.79
C ILE A 227 5.36 -2.51 -18.93
N GLU A 228 5.06 -1.25 -19.29
CA GLU A 228 6.06 -0.19 -19.42
C GLU A 228 6.80 0.06 -18.10
N ASN A 229 6.10 0.01 -16.96
CA ASN A 229 6.74 0.14 -15.66
C ASN A 229 7.71 -1.00 -15.39
N LYS A 230 7.32 -2.23 -15.70
CA LYS A 230 8.20 -3.41 -15.55
C LYS A 230 9.45 -3.28 -16.43
N GLU A 231 9.27 -2.97 -17.71
CA GLU A 231 10.38 -2.87 -18.68
C GLU A 231 11.38 -1.76 -18.34
N LYS A 232 10.90 -0.65 -17.79
CA LYS A 232 11.77 0.46 -17.35
C LYS A 232 12.51 0.16 -16.05
N PHE A 233 11.93 -0.67 -15.19
CA PHE A 233 12.50 -1.03 -13.89
C PHE A 233 13.57 -2.12 -14.01
N MET A 234 13.42 -3.01 -15.00
CA MET A 234 14.38 -4.12 -15.27
C MET A 234 15.61 -3.62 -16.02
#